data_2de1906c5d25975e2a3173768e3ba5be
#
_entry.id   2de1906c5d25975e2a3173768e3ba5be
#
_cell.length_a   1.000
_cell.length_b   1.000
_cell.length_c   1.000
_cell.angle_alpha   90.00
_cell.angle_beta   90.00
_cell.angle_gamma   90.00
#
_symmetry.space_group_name_H-M   'P 1'
#
loop_
_entity.id
_entity.type
_entity.pdbx_description
1 polymer ?
#
loop_
_entity_poly.entity_id
_entity_poly.type
_entity_poly.pdbx_seq_one_letter_code
_entity_poly.pdbx_strand_id
1 'polypeptide(L)'
;MVYTVGEMAKKLDVPASTLRYYDKEGLLPFVERSSGGIRMFQESDFEWLQVIGCMKKAGMSIRDIRQYIELALRGDDTIDTRLKMFTHQRDVLLAQMEEMRHTLETVEYKCWYLSLIHISEPTRQAEIS
;
A
#
# COMPACT_ATOMS: atom_id res chain seq x y z
N MET A 1 -8.43 -2.24 -25.14
CA MET A 1 -7.48 -3.37 -25.08
C MET A 1 -7.72 -4.17 -23.81
N VAL A 2 -7.68 -5.48 -23.92
CA VAL A 2 -7.94 -6.38 -22.79
C VAL A 2 -6.63 -7.02 -22.37
N TYR A 3 -6.43 -7.12 -21.06
CA TYR A 3 -5.23 -7.73 -20.47
C TYR A 3 -5.60 -8.97 -19.67
N THR A 4 -4.73 -9.97 -19.72
CA THR A 4 -4.81 -11.10 -18.78
C THR A 4 -4.35 -10.64 -17.39
N VAL A 5 -4.58 -11.50 -16.39
CA VAL A 5 -4.10 -11.19 -15.03
C VAL A 5 -2.57 -11.04 -15.02
N GLY A 6 -1.86 -11.87 -15.77
CA GLY A 6 -0.40 -11.77 -15.85
C GLY A 6 0.08 -10.49 -16.52
N GLU A 7 -0.58 -10.09 -17.59
CA GLU A 7 -0.24 -8.87 -18.31
C GLU A 7 -0.51 -7.62 -17.47
N MET A 8 -1.66 -7.58 -16.79
CA MET A 8 -1.99 -6.45 -15.93
C MET A 8 -1.06 -6.37 -14.71
N ALA A 9 -0.70 -7.50 -14.14
CA ALA A 9 0.25 -7.56 -13.02
C ALA A 9 1.61 -6.99 -13.44
N LYS A 10 2.05 -7.34 -14.63
CA LYS A 10 3.31 -6.83 -15.18
C LYS A 10 3.25 -5.32 -15.37
N LYS A 11 2.13 -4.82 -15.89
CA LYS A 11 1.91 -3.39 -16.08
C LYS A 11 1.95 -2.64 -14.74
N LEU A 12 1.44 -3.25 -13.69
CA LEU A 12 1.43 -2.68 -12.33
C LEU A 12 2.73 -2.90 -11.57
N ASP A 13 3.62 -3.71 -12.11
CA ASP A 13 4.87 -4.12 -11.45
C ASP A 13 4.61 -4.81 -10.11
N VAL A 14 3.69 -5.76 -10.12
CA VAL A 14 3.37 -6.59 -8.96
C VAL A 14 3.29 -8.05 -9.40
N PRO A 15 3.44 -9.01 -8.47
CA PRO A 15 3.21 -10.43 -8.81
C PRO A 15 1.75 -10.66 -9.20
N ALA A 16 1.54 -11.60 -10.12
CA ALA A 16 0.17 -11.98 -10.51
C ALA A 16 -0.63 -12.48 -9.31
N SER A 17 0.04 -13.09 -8.33
CA SER A 17 -0.61 -13.54 -7.09
C SER A 17 -1.27 -12.40 -6.31
N THR A 18 -0.76 -11.18 -6.43
CA THR A 18 -1.36 -10.01 -5.80
C THR A 18 -2.76 -9.75 -6.37
N LEU A 19 -2.90 -9.80 -7.69
CA LEU A 19 -4.20 -9.57 -8.32
C LEU A 19 -5.17 -10.72 -8.04
N ARG A 20 -4.67 -11.95 -7.98
CA ARG A 20 -5.51 -13.10 -7.60
C ARG A 20 -6.00 -12.98 -6.17
N TYR A 21 -5.14 -12.47 -5.28
CA TYR A 21 -5.52 -12.21 -3.90
C TYR A 21 -6.62 -11.14 -3.85
N TYR A 22 -6.46 -10.05 -4.59
CA TYR A 22 -7.49 -9.00 -4.65
C TYR A 22 -8.82 -9.57 -5.13
N ASP A 23 -8.78 -10.43 -6.15
CA ASP A 23 -10.00 -11.04 -6.68
C ASP A 23 -10.65 -11.93 -5.63
N LYS A 24 -9.87 -12.76 -4.96
CA LYS A 24 -10.36 -13.63 -3.90
C LYS A 24 -11.02 -12.85 -2.77
N GLU A 25 -10.47 -11.69 -2.44
CA GLU A 25 -10.99 -10.84 -1.35
C GLU A 25 -12.16 -9.96 -1.78
N GLY A 26 -12.62 -10.09 -3.02
CA GLY A 26 -13.76 -9.33 -3.50
C GLY A 26 -13.46 -7.87 -3.81
N LEU A 27 -12.21 -7.55 -4.12
CA LEU A 27 -11.80 -6.18 -4.41
C LEU A 27 -11.91 -5.81 -5.89
N LEU A 28 -12.31 -6.74 -6.75
CA LEU A 28 -12.36 -6.51 -8.19
C LEU A 28 -13.77 -6.67 -8.78
N PRO A 29 -14.83 -6.10 -8.15
CA PRO A 29 -16.17 -6.24 -8.70
C PRO A 29 -16.36 -5.53 -10.04
N PHE A 30 -15.48 -4.56 -10.34
CA PHE A 30 -15.51 -3.76 -11.56
C PHE A 30 -14.83 -4.46 -12.74
N VAL A 31 -14.13 -5.57 -12.50
CA VAL A 31 -13.41 -6.30 -13.56
C VAL A 31 -14.33 -7.34 -14.18
N GLU A 32 -14.47 -7.28 -15.51
CA GLU A 32 -15.31 -8.22 -16.24
C GLU A 32 -14.68 -9.61 -16.32
N ARG A 33 -15.53 -10.60 -16.53
CA ARG A 33 -15.10 -11.98 -16.76
C ARG A 33 -15.52 -12.39 -18.17
N SER A 34 -14.71 -13.25 -18.78
CA SER A 34 -15.08 -13.90 -20.04
C SER A 34 -16.20 -14.91 -19.78
N SER A 35 -16.76 -15.48 -20.85
CA SER A 35 -17.77 -16.54 -20.75
C SER A 35 -17.25 -17.76 -20.00
N GLY A 36 -15.93 -17.97 -20.00
CA GLY A 36 -15.29 -19.04 -19.24
C GLY A 36 -14.93 -18.69 -17.82
N GLY A 37 -15.33 -17.51 -17.33
CA GLY A 37 -15.08 -17.08 -15.96
C GLY A 37 -13.69 -16.49 -15.72
N ILE A 38 -12.93 -16.25 -16.78
CA ILE A 38 -11.58 -15.68 -16.67
C ILE A 38 -11.65 -14.16 -16.60
N ARG A 39 -10.92 -13.55 -15.66
CA ARG A 39 -10.88 -12.09 -15.51
C ARG A 39 -10.27 -11.43 -16.75
N MET A 40 -10.94 -10.40 -17.27
CA MET A 40 -10.49 -9.62 -18.41
C MET A 40 -10.29 -8.18 -17.96
N PHE A 41 -9.02 -7.79 -17.78
CA PHE A 41 -8.69 -6.46 -17.31
C PHE A 41 -8.68 -5.46 -18.46
N GLN A 42 -9.16 -4.24 -18.20
CA GLN A 42 -9.21 -3.16 -19.17
C GLN A 42 -8.27 -2.02 -18.75
N GLU A 43 -8.00 -1.10 -19.67
CA GLU A 43 -7.17 0.07 -19.37
C GLU A 43 -7.72 0.86 -18.17
N SER A 44 -9.03 1.04 -18.13
CA SER A 44 -9.66 1.77 -17.03
C SER A 44 -9.49 1.11 -15.67
N ASP A 45 -9.25 -0.19 -15.64
CA ASP A 45 -9.04 -0.92 -14.39
C ASP A 45 -7.68 -0.61 -13.78
N PHE A 46 -6.73 -0.16 -14.58
CA PHE A 46 -5.38 0.12 -14.12
C PHE A 46 -5.37 1.16 -12.98
N GLU A 47 -6.11 2.25 -13.14
CA GLU A 47 -6.20 3.29 -12.10
C GLU A 47 -6.82 2.75 -10.82
N TRP A 48 -7.89 1.94 -10.95
CA TRP A 48 -8.52 1.29 -9.80
C TRP A 48 -7.53 0.43 -9.04
N LEU A 49 -6.74 -0.35 -9.77
CA LEU A 49 -5.77 -1.26 -9.16
C LEU A 49 -4.65 -0.49 -8.47
N GLN A 50 -4.25 0.66 -9.03
CA GLN A 50 -3.27 1.53 -8.39
C GLN A 50 -3.80 2.10 -7.07
N VAL A 51 -5.06 2.53 -7.04
CA VAL A 51 -5.69 3.05 -5.83
C VAL A 51 -5.80 1.96 -4.75
N ILE A 52 -6.19 0.75 -5.15
CA ILE A 52 -6.25 -0.38 -4.23
C ILE A 52 -4.87 -0.66 -3.62
N GLY A 53 -3.83 -0.67 -4.44
CA GLY A 53 -2.46 -0.85 -3.96
C GLY A 53 -2.04 0.24 -2.99
N CYS A 54 -2.42 1.49 -3.27
CA CYS A 54 -2.15 2.62 -2.39
C CYS A 54 -2.85 2.46 -1.04
N MET A 55 -4.13 2.11 -1.05
CA MET A 55 -4.90 1.89 0.18
C MET A 55 -4.29 0.76 1.03
N LYS A 56 -3.83 -0.31 0.39
CA LYS A 56 -3.15 -1.41 1.08
C LYS A 56 -1.86 -0.93 1.73
N LYS A 57 -1.05 -0.19 0.99
CA LYS A 57 0.22 0.34 1.52
C LYS A 57 -0.02 1.30 2.67
N ALA A 58 -1.09 2.08 2.62
CA ALA A 58 -1.43 3.02 3.68
C ALA A 58 -1.97 2.33 4.94
N GLY A 59 -2.19 1.03 4.88
CA GLY A 59 -2.63 0.26 6.03
C GLY A 59 -4.13 0.11 6.17
N MET A 60 -4.90 0.42 5.15
CA MET A 60 -6.35 0.20 5.21
C MET A 60 -6.65 -1.30 5.22
N SER A 61 -7.65 -1.68 6.01
CA SER A 61 -8.09 -3.07 6.06
C SER A 61 -8.77 -3.47 4.75
N ILE A 62 -8.75 -4.77 4.47
CA ILE A 62 -9.46 -5.30 3.28
C ILE A 62 -10.93 -4.95 3.34
N ARG A 63 -11.52 -5.01 4.52
CA ARG A 63 -12.92 -4.64 4.73
C ARG A 63 -13.19 -3.20 4.32
N ASP A 64 -12.33 -2.26 4.74
CA ASP A 64 -12.50 -0.84 4.44
C ASP A 64 -12.24 -0.56 2.97
N ILE A 65 -11.26 -1.23 2.37
CA ILE A 65 -11.01 -1.09 0.94
C ILE A 65 -12.22 -1.55 0.14
N ARG A 66 -12.80 -2.69 0.51
CA ARG A 66 -14.00 -3.21 -0.15
C ARG A 66 -15.16 -2.22 -0.02
N GLN A 67 -15.34 -1.66 1.16
CA GLN A 67 -16.38 -0.66 1.39
C GLN A 67 -16.17 0.57 0.52
N TYR A 68 -14.94 1.05 0.43
CA TYR A 68 -14.62 2.20 -0.41
C TYR A 68 -14.99 1.94 -1.87
N ILE A 69 -14.64 0.77 -2.37
CA ILE A 69 -14.94 0.39 -3.76
C ILE A 69 -16.45 0.37 -4.00
N GLU A 70 -17.20 -0.23 -3.10
CA GLU A 70 -18.66 -0.27 -3.20
C GLU A 70 -19.27 1.12 -3.23
N LEU A 71 -18.79 2.00 -2.35
CA LEU A 71 -19.26 3.38 -2.31
C LEU A 71 -18.94 4.12 -3.61
N ALA A 72 -17.73 3.97 -4.11
CA ALA A 72 -17.30 4.64 -5.34
C ALA A 72 -18.13 4.19 -6.54
N LEU A 73 -18.48 2.91 -6.60
CA LEU A 73 -19.30 2.38 -7.68
C LEU A 73 -20.76 2.85 -7.59
N ARG A 74 -21.23 3.24 -6.41
CA ARG A 74 -22.57 3.80 -6.24
C ARG A 74 -22.70 5.22 -6.75
N GLY A 75 -21.60 5.98 -6.80
CA GLY A 75 -21.58 7.28 -7.41
C GLY A 75 -21.30 8.46 -6.49
N ASP A 76 -21.58 9.66 -6.98
CA ASP A 76 -21.13 10.91 -6.37
C ASP A 76 -21.78 11.24 -5.02
N ASP A 77 -22.93 10.64 -4.72
CA ASP A 77 -23.57 10.86 -3.42
C ASP A 77 -22.79 10.25 -2.26
N THR A 78 -21.74 9.46 -2.56
CA THR A 78 -20.88 8.85 -1.54
C THR A 78 -19.56 9.60 -1.35
N ILE A 79 -19.36 10.74 -2.02
CA ILE A 79 -18.10 11.47 -1.97
C ILE A 79 -17.72 11.87 -0.55
N ASP A 80 -18.67 12.38 0.25
CA ASP A 80 -18.39 12.79 1.62
C ASP A 80 -17.89 11.61 2.47
N THR A 81 -18.52 10.48 2.35
CA THR A 81 -18.12 9.27 3.10
C THR A 81 -16.73 8.81 2.65
N ARG A 82 -16.49 8.80 1.34
CA ARG A 82 -15.18 8.39 0.81
C ARG A 82 -14.08 9.35 1.23
N LEU A 83 -14.37 10.64 1.27
CA LEU A 83 -13.42 11.64 1.75
C LEU A 83 -13.06 11.39 3.21
N LYS A 84 -14.04 11.09 4.05
CA LYS A 84 -13.79 10.79 5.46
C LYS A 84 -12.91 9.56 5.63
N MET A 85 -13.10 8.54 4.81
CA MET A 85 -12.28 7.33 4.86
C MET A 85 -10.82 7.64 4.56
N PHE A 86 -10.56 8.41 3.50
CA PHE A 86 -9.19 8.79 3.14
C PHE A 86 -8.58 9.77 4.13
N THR A 87 -9.35 10.73 4.63
CA THR A 87 -8.87 11.69 5.63
C THR A 87 -8.45 10.98 6.90
N HIS A 88 -9.25 10.03 7.36
CA HIS A 88 -8.92 9.23 8.53
C HIS A 88 -7.62 8.44 8.30
N GLN A 89 -7.51 7.79 7.16
CA GLN A 89 -6.31 7.00 6.87
C GLN A 89 -5.07 7.88 6.71
N ARG A 90 -5.23 9.07 6.14
CA ARG A 90 -4.14 10.05 6.09
C ARG A 90 -3.63 10.38 7.48
N ASP A 91 -4.55 10.63 8.42
CA ASP A 91 -4.16 10.99 9.79
C ASP A 91 -3.45 9.85 10.50
N VAL A 92 -3.91 8.62 10.28
CA VAL A 92 -3.24 7.42 10.81
C VAL A 92 -1.83 7.32 10.25
N LEU A 93 -1.68 7.51 8.94
CA LEU A 93 -0.39 7.41 8.27
C LEU A 93 0.57 8.50 8.74
N LEU A 94 0.08 9.73 8.91
CA LEU A 94 0.90 10.83 9.43
C LEU A 94 1.43 10.53 10.83
N ALA A 95 0.58 9.94 11.68
CA ALA A 95 1.00 9.55 13.03
C ALA A 95 2.09 8.46 12.98
N GLN A 96 1.95 7.50 12.08
CA GLN A 96 2.96 6.45 11.90
C GLN A 96 4.28 7.00 11.40
N MET A 97 4.23 7.98 10.48
CA MET A 97 5.44 8.64 9.98
C MET A 97 6.15 9.40 11.10
N GLU A 98 5.41 10.08 11.96
CA GLU A 98 5.98 10.82 13.08
C GLU A 98 6.65 9.87 14.08
N GLU A 99 6.02 8.74 14.37
CA GLU A 99 6.61 7.70 15.21
C GLU A 99 7.92 7.17 14.64
N MET A 100 7.92 6.92 13.34
CA MET A 100 9.11 6.43 12.65
C MET A 100 10.21 7.49 12.64
N ARG A 101 9.85 8.77 12.53
CA ARG A 101 10.82 9.87 12.60
C ARG A 101 11.53 9.88 13.95
N HIS A 102 10.79 9.67 15.04
CA HIS A 102 11.41 9.58 16.37
C HIS A 102 12.38 8.39 16.47
N THR A 103 11.98 7.26 15.91
CA THR A 103 12.87 6.07 15.86
C THR A 103 14.14 6.39 15.09
N LEU A 104 14.00 7.09 13.96
CA LEU A 104 15.16 7.49 13.15
C LEU A 104 16.11 8.39 13.93
N GLU A 105 15.59 9.32 14.71
CA GLU A 105 16.42 10.19 15.55
C GLU A 105 17.29 9.37 16.51
N THR A 106 16.71 8.35 17.12
CA THR A 106 17.45 7.48 18.03
C THR A 106 18.54 6.71 17.30
N VAL A 107 18.21 6.18 16.11
CA VAL A 107 19.20 5.45 15.29
C VAL A 107 20.33 6.38 14.87
N GLU A 108 20.01 7.60 14.43
CA GLU A 108 21.02 8.57 14.02
C GLU A 108 21.92 8.99 15.18
N TYR A 109 21.34 9.14 16.37
CA TYR A 109 22.13 9.42 17.55
C TYR A 109 23.15 8.30 17.84
N LYS A 110 22.71 7.04 17.73
CA LYS A 110 23.61 5.90 17.92
C LYS A 110 24.70 5.84 16.86
N CYS A 111 24.38 6.16 15.63
CA CYS A 111 25.36 6.24 14.55
C CYS A 111 26.45 7.27 14.90
N TRP A 112 26.04 8.44 15.36
CA TRP A 112 26.95 9.49 15.76
C TRP A 112 27.81 9.06 16.94
N TYR A 113 27.17 8.52 17.99
CA TYR A 113 27.88 8.10 19.21
C TYR A 113 28.93 7.02 18.93
N LEU A 114 28.53 5.99 18.17
CA LEU A 114 29.45 4.90 17.84
C LEU A 114 30.56 5.36 16.91
N SER A 115 30.31 6.32 16.03
CA SER A 115 31.31 6.95 15.21
C SER A 115 32.39 7.61 16.05
N LEU A 116 31.98 8.33 17.08
CA LEU A 116 32.93 9.00 17.98
C LEU A 116 33.81 8.00 18.71
N ILE A 117 33.22 6.93 19.23
CA ILE A 117 33.97 5.89 19.92
C ILE A 117 34.95 5.22 18.98
N HIS A 118 34.51 4.94 17.75
CA HIS A 118 35.38 4.30 16.76
C HIS A 118 36.60 5.16 16.43
N ILE A 119 36.40 6.47 16.30
CA ILE A 119 37.48 7.41 16.01
C ILE A 119 38.43 7.53 17.21
N SER A 120 37.90 7.59 18.43
CA SER A 120 38.68 7.80 19.63
C SER A 120 39.48 6.56 20.05
N GLU A 121 38.97 5.37 19.79
CA GLU A 121 39.56 4.11 20.23
C GLU A 121 39.54 3.08 19.07
N PRO A 122 40.24 3.36 17.98
CA PRO A 122 40.18 2.50 16.78
C PRO A 122 40.76 1.11 17.00
N THR A 123 41.61 0.92 18.02
CA THR A 123 42.24 -0.37 18.33
C THR A 123 41.50 -1.18 19.35
N ARG A 124 40.49 -0.60 19.99
CA ARG A 124 39.70 -1.31 20.97
C ARG A 124 38.60 -2.07 20.26
N GLN A 125 38.40 -3.31 20.71
CA GLN A 125 37.28 -4.08 20.21
C GLN A 125 35.99 -3.40 20.59
N ALA A 126 35.09 -3.22 19.63
CA ALA A 126 33.81 -2.56 19.90
C ALA A 126 32.99 -3.38 20.88
N GLU A 127 32.50 -2.73 21.92
CA GLU A 127 31.54 -3.33 22.82
C GLU A 127 30.13 -3.07 22.28
N ILE A 128 29.25 -3.99 22.59
CA ILE A 128 27.85 -3.84 22.22
C ILE A 128 27.23 -2.76 23.10
N SER A 129 26.63 -1.76 22.46
CA SER A 129 26.04 -0.66 23.19
C SER A 129 24.63 -0.35 22.67
#